data_4ee25f012f265bda77224c8f3f944c75
#
_entry.id   4ee25f012f265bda77224c8f3f944c75
#
_cell.length_a   1.000
_cell.length_b   1.000
_cell.length_c   1.000
_cell.angle_alpha   90.00
_cell.angle_beta   90.00
_cell.angle_gamma   90.00
#
_symmetry.space_group_name_H-M   'P 1'
#
loop_
_entity.id
_entity.type
_entity.pdbx_description
1 polymer ?
#
loop_
_entity_poly.entity_id
_entity_poly.type
_entity_poly.pdbx_seq_one_letter_code
_entity_poly.pdbx_strand_id
1 'polypeptide(L)'
;MKIKNIQELYQIKLHSMDTILHQISLMDKVEDEQELSEIIHSLLQAIGNYTGADRVYVFDWETDQKDSLSNTFEWCADEVTPEIDNLQAIPVSLMPNWMKRFENKEVIVIDDLEATKYSEPEEYELLKTQEICSLI
;
A
#
# COMPACT_ATOMS: atom_id res chain seq x y z
N MET A 1 -17.83 0.02 5.92
CA MET A 1 -18.44 0.08 7.28
C MET A 1 -18.92 1.49 7.56
N LYS A 2 -20.18 1.67 7.97
CA LYS A 2 -20.68 3.00 8.38
C LYS A 2 -20.32 3.25 9.83
N ILE A 3 -19.39 4.17 10.07
CA ILE A 3 -19.00 4.62 11.42
C ILE A 3 -20.13 5.49 11.98
N LYS A 4 -20.70 5.09 13.12
CA LYS A 4 -21.87 5.75 13.71
C LYS A 4 -21.50 6.97 14.57
N ASN A 5 -20.30 7.01 15.13
CA ASN A 5 -19.83 8.11 15.98
C ASN A 5 -18.28 8.09 16.14
N ILE A 6 -17.75 9.18 16.71
CA ILE A 6 -16.31 9.36 16.95
C ILE A 6 -15.72 8.28 17.87
N GLN A 7 -16.50 7.82 18.86
CA GLN A 7 -16.04 6.80 19.80
C GLN A 7 -15.83 5.45 19.12
N GLU A 8 -16.71 5.07 18.20
CA GLU A 8 -16.57 3.84 17.39
C GLU A 8 -15.32 3.91 16.51
N LEU A 9 -15.08 5.05 15.84
CA LEU A 9 -13.87 5.28 15.06
C LEU A 9 -12.61 5.14 15.93
N TYR A 10 -12.64 5.72 17.12
CA TYR A 10 -11.50 5.65 18.05
C TYR A 10 -11.19 4.20 18.47
N GLN A 11 -12.21 3.40 18.77
CA GLN A 11 -12.04 2.00 19.12
C GLN A 11 -11.48 1.17 17.96
N ILE A 12 -11.96 1.40 16.75
CA ILE A 12 -11.43 0.74 15.54
C ILE A 12 -9.93 1.06 15.36
N LYS A 13 -9.53 2.33 15.50
CA LYS A 13 -8.13 2.75 15.36
C LYS A 13 -7.23 2.15 16.44
N LEU A 14 -7.68 2.11 17.69
CA LEU A 14 -6.94 1.45 18.77
C LEU A 14 -6.74 -0.04 18.50
N HIS A 15 -7.81 -0.75 18.14
CA HIS A 15 -7.73 -2.17 17.82
C HIS A 15 -6.79 -2.45 16.64
N SER A 16 -6.89 -1.66 15.58
CA SER A 16 -6.01 -1.79 14.40
C SER A 16 -4.55 -1.53 14.76
N MET A 17 -4.27 -0.53 15.60
CA MET A 17 -2.91 -0.26 16.07
C MET A 17 -2.33 -1.42 16.88
N ASP A 18 -3.10 -1.98 17.81
CA ASP A 18 -2.69 -3.16 18.58
C ASP A 18 -2.40 -4.35 17.67
N THR A 19 -3.24 -4.57 16.66
CA THR A 19 -3.03 -5.62 15.66
C THR A 19 -1.75 -5.38 14.86
N ILE A 20 -1.51 -4.17 14.38
CA ILE A 20 -0.29 -3.81 13.62
C ILE A 20 0.95 -4.12 14.45
N LEU A 21 1.01 -3.67 15.70
CA LEU A 21 2.15 -3.91 16.59
C LEU A 21 2.36 -5.39 16.87
N HIS A 22 1.27 -6.14 17.06
CA HIS A 22 1.32 -7.58 17.28
C HIS A 22 1.86 -8.32 16.05
N GLN A 23 1.35 -8.04 14.85
CA GLN A 23 1.81 -8.68 13.61
C GLN A 23 3.29 -8.40 13.33
N ILE A 24 3.74 -7.15 13.52
CA ILE A 24 5.16 -6.81 13.39
C ILE A 24 6.01 -7.64 14.36
N SER A 25 5.57 -7.83 15.60
CA SER A 25 6.30 -8.62 16.59
C SER A 25 6.42 -10.10 16.24
N LEU A 26 5.53 -10.63 15.42
CA LEU A 26 5.56 -12.02 14.97
C LEU A 26 6.51 -12.24 13.80
N MET A 27 6.74 -11.23 12.94
CA MET A 27 7.53 -11.37 11.71
C MET A 27 8.94 -11.88 11.93
N ASP A 28 9.60 -11.49 13.01
CA ASP A 28 10.96 -11.94 13.35
C ASP A 28 11.04 -13.41 13.80
N LYS A 29 9.92 -14.05 14.06
CA LYS A 29 9.84 -15.42 14.62
C LYS A 29 9.36 -16.45 13.60
N VAL A 30 8.98 -15.99 12.41
CA VAL A 30 8.41 -16.83 11.37
C VAL A 30 9.49 -17.50 10.56
N GLU A 31 9.38 -18.80 10.35
CA GLU A 31 10.27 -19.62 9.53
C GLU A 31 9.57 -20.20 8.29
N ASP A 32 8.23 -20.12 8.23
CA ASP A 32 7.39 -20.63 7.15
C ASP A 32 6.83 -19.50 6.29
N GLU A 33 6.98 -19.61 4.95
CA GLU A 33 6.50 -18.62 3.99
C GLU A 33 4.97 -18.45 4.02
N GLN A 34 4.22 -19.52 4.26
CA GLN A 34 2.76 -19.43 4.36
C GLN A 34 2.35 -18.64 5.59
N GLU A 35 2.95 -18.91 6.73
CA GLU A 35 2.71 -18.16 7.97
C GLU A 35 3.09 -16.69 7.82
N LEU A 36 4.22 -16.39 7.15
CA LEU A 36 4.62 -15.02 6.84
C LEU A 36 3.59 -14.32 5.97
N SER A 37 3.07 -14.99 4.94
CA SER A 37 2.03 -14.45 4.07
C SER A 37 0.75 -14.11 4.85
N GLU A 38 0.32 -14.97 5.76
CA GLU A 38 -0.86 -14.73 6.61
C GLU A 38 -0.64 -13.52 7.54
N ILE A 39 0.55 -13.39 8.11
CA ILE A 39 0.92 -12.24 8.94
C ILE A 39 0.89 -10.95 8.12
N ILE A 40 1.47 -10.94 6.91
CA ILE A 40 1.48 -9.77 6.03
C ILE A 40 0.05 -9.38 5.67
N HIS A 41 -0.81 -10.31 5.27
CA HIS A 41 -2.21 -10.00 4.95
C HIS A 41 -2.97 -9.40 6.14
N SER A 42 -2.77 -9.95 7.34
CA SER A 42 -3.36 -9.42 8.57
C SER A 42 -2.84 -8.01 8.88
N LEU A 43 -1.56 -7.75 8.64
CA LEU A 43 -0.95 -6.44 8.80
C LEU A 43 -1.53 -5.41 7.82
N LEU A 44 -1.64 -5.76 6.54
CA LEU A 44 -2.22 -4.89 5.51
C LEU A 44 -3.69 -4.55 5.83
N GLN A 45 -4.47 -5.54 6.26
CA GLN A 45 -5.85 -5.33 6.69
C GLN A 45 -5.92 -4.35 7.87
N ALA A 46 -5.06 -4.52 8.88
CA ALA A 46 -5.03 -3.63 10.03
C ALA A 46 -4.63 -2.19 9.63
N ILE A 47 -3.67 -2.02 8.72
CA ILE A 47 -3.29 -0.72 8.17
C ILE A 47 -4.46 -0.09 7.40
N GLY A 48 -5.13 -0.86 6.53
CA GLY A 48 -6.29 -0.39 5.77
C GLY A 48 -7.42 0.07 6.69
N ASN A 49 -7.75 -0.71 7.72
CA ASN A 49 -8.75 -0.34 8.72
C ASN A 49 -8.36 0.90 9.54
N TYR A 50 -7.07 1.03 9.88
CA TYR A 50 -6.58 2.19 10.63
C TYR A 50 -6.63 3.48 9.81
N THR A 51 -6.23 3.42 8.54
CA THR A 51 -6.15 4.58 7.64
C THR A 51 -7.47 4.90 6.94
N GLY A 52 -8.36 3.91 6.81
CA GLY A 52 -9.58 4.00 5.99
C GLY A 52 -9.26 3.89 4.49
N ALA A 53 -8.15 3.26 4.13
CA ALA A 53 -7.75 3.08 2.74
C ALA A 53 -8.63 2.05 2.02
N ASP A 54 -8.78 2.22 0.71
CA ASP A 54 -9.46 1.25 -0.16
C ASP A 54 -8.54 0.07 -0.47
N ARG A 55 -7.23 0.31 -0.64
CA ARG A 55 -6.19 -0.70 -0.92
C ARG A 55 -4.93 -0.43 -0.12
N VAL A 56 -4.24 -1.49 0.24
CA VAL A 56 -2.89 -1.42 0.82
C VAL A 56 -2.01 -2.41 0.08
N TYR A 57 -0.85 -1.96 -0.41
CA TYR A 57 0.06 -2.73 -1.24
C TYR A 57 1.41 -2.98 -0.59
N VAL A 58 2.04 -4.07 -0.99
CA VAL A 58 3.49 -4.28 -0.88
C VAL A 58 4.06 -4.51 -2.27
N PHE A 59 5.09 -3.75 -2.63
CA PHE A 59 5.82 -3.93 -3.87
C PHE A 59 7.23 -4.40 -3.59
N ASP A 60 7.66 -5.40 -4.32
CA ASP A 60 9.03 -5.91 -4.28
C ASP A 60 9.72 -5.74 -5.63
N TRP A 61 11.04 -5.67 -5.60
CA TRP A 61 11.85 -5.68 -6.81
C TRP A 61 11.77 -7.03 -7.51
N GLU A 62 11.54 -7.01 -8.83
CA GLU A 62 11.52 -8.25 -9.64
C GLU A 62 12.90 -8.85 -9.78
N THR A 63 13.93 -8.01 -9.87
CA THR A 63 15.31 -8.41 -10.12
C THR A 63 16.29 -7.66 -9.22
N ASP A 64 17.51 -8.20 -9.10
CA ASP A 64 18.61 -7.54 -8.40
C ASP A 64 19.05 -6.21 -9.07
N GLN A 65 18.76 -6.05 -10.37
CA GLN A 65 19.01 -4.80 -11.11
C GLN A 65 18.08 -3.66 -10.71
N LYS A 66 16.98 -3.98 -10.01
CA LYS A 66 15.99 -2.99 -9.56
C LYS A 66 15.41 -2.13 -10.68
N ASP A 67 15.10 -2.76 -11.80
CA ASP A 67 14.57 -2.15 -13.01
C ASP A 67 13.03 -2.21 -13.10
N SER A 68 12.42 -3.09 -12.32
CA SER A 68 10.97 -3.27 -12.25
C SER A 68 10.49 -3.71 -10.87
N LEU A 69 9.25 -3.38 -10.57
CA LEU A 69 8.54 -3.69 -9.32
C LEU A 69 7.28 -4.51 -9.60
N SER A 70 6.96 -5.44 -8.71
CA SER A 70 5.68 -6.15 -8.71
C SER A 70 4.96 -6.00 -7.39
N ASN A 71 3.64 -5.89 -7.45
CA ASN A 71 2.76 -5.98 -6.30
C ASN A 71 2.76 -7.44 -5.82
N THR A 72 3.33 -7.71 -4.65
CA THR A 72 3.46 -9.05 -4.08
C THR A 72 2.38 -9.37 -3.07
N PHE A 73 1.86 -8.34 -2.39
CA PHE A 73 0.74 -8.45 -1.47
C PHE A 73 -0.20 -7.27 -1.63
N GLU A 74 -1.49 -7.54 -1.59
CA GLU A 74 -2.55 -6.54 -1.65
C GLU A 74 -3.68 -6.89 -0.68
N TRP A 75 -4.14 -5.91 0.05
CA TRP A 75 -5.41 -5.95 0.75
C TRP A 75 -6.36 -4.92 0.15
N CYS A 76 -7.61 -5.32 -0.06
CA CYS A 76 -8.68 -4.44 -0.54
C CYS A 76 -9.81 -4.39 0.49
N ALA A 77 -10.39 -3.20 0.65
CA ALA A 77 -11.65 -3.04 1.37
C ALA A 77 -12.81 -3.72 0.60
N ASP A 78 -13.95 -3.91 1.28
CA ASP A 78 -15.13 -4.50 0.66
C ASP A 78 -15.55 -3.71 -0.60
N GLU A 79 -15.93 -4.44 -1.65
CA GLU A 79 -16.37 -3.90 -2.96
C GLU A 79 -15.26 -3.17 -3.76
N VAL A 80 -14.02 -3.18 -3.31
CA VAL A 80 -12.87 -2.62 -4.04
C VAL A 80 -12.24 -3.69 -4.93
N THR A 81 -12.06 -3.38 -6.22
CA THR A 81 -11.45 -4.30 -7.17
C THR A 81 -9.94 -4.42 -6.93
N PRO A 82 -9.40 -5.63 -6.80
CA PRO A 82 -7.95 -5.86 -6.73
C PRO A 82 -7.22 -5.40 -7.99
N GLU A 83 -5.99 -4.91 -7.83
CA GLU A 83 -5.09 -4.50 -8.91
C GLU A 83 -3.81 -5.34 -8.98
N ILE A 84 -3.65 -6.32 -8.08
CA ILE A 84 -2.42 -7.11 -7.97
C ILE A 84 -1.99 -7.74 -9.30
N ASP A 85 -2.91 -8.31 -10.07
CA ASP A 85 -2.60 -8.94 -11.36
C ASP A 85 -2.23 -7.93 -12.46
N ASN A 86 -2.65 -6.68 -12.32
CA ASN A 86 -2.35 -5.58 -13.24
C ASN A 86 -1.02 -4.86 -12.90
N LEU A 87 -0.47 -5.11 -11.72
CA LEU A 87 0.69 -4.41 -11.17
C LEU A 87 1.91 -5.34 -11.06
N GLN A 88 2.22 -6.02 -12.16
CA GLN A 88 3.34 -6.95 -12.24
C GLN A 88 4.41 -6.43 -13.21
N ALA A 89 5.68 -6.57 -12.84
CA ALA A 89 6.85 -6.17 -13.63
C ALA A 89 6.78 -4.73 -14.16
N ILE A 90 6.34 -3.79 -13.31
CA ILE A 90 6.20 -2.38 -13.67
C ILE A 90 7.58 -1.76 -13.80
N PRO A 91 7.95 -1.25 -15.00
CA PRO A 91 9.24 -0.62 -15.20
C PRO A 91 9.41 0.65 -14.33
N VAL A 92 10.56 0.82 -13.69
CA VAL A 92 10.87 2.01 -12.90
C VAL A 92 10.86 3.32 -13.72
N SER A 93 10.98 3.20 -15.04
CA SER A 93 10.86 4.34 -15.96
C SER A 93 9.47 4.99 -15.96
N LEU A 94 8.45 4.29 -15.45
CA LEU A 94 7.09 4.83 -15.29
C LEU A 94 6.91 5.61 -13.98
N MET A 95 7.93 5.66 -13.13
CA MET A 95 7.88 6.38 -11.85
C MET A 95 9.21 7.08 -11.51
N PRO A 96 9.76 7.89 -12.43
CA PRO A 96 11.12 8.43 -12.31
C PRO A 96 11.27 9.39 -11.12
N ASN A 97 10.23 10.15 -10.77
CA ASN A 97 10.26 11.06 -9.63
C ASN A 97 10.22 10.29 -8.31
N TRP A 98 9.43 9.21 -8.24
CA TRP A 98 9.33 8.37 -7.05
C TRP A 98 10.63 7.63 -6.78
N MET A 99 11.32 7.13 -7.82
CA MET A 99 12.61 6.46 -7.63
C MET A 99 13.62 7.37 -6.95
N LYS A 100 13.71 8.64 -7.35
CA LYS A 100 14.59 9.64 -6.69
C LYS A 100 14.22 9.88 -5.24
N ARG A 101 12.92 9.94 -4.94
CA ARG A 101 12.42 10.15 -3.57
C ARG A 101 12.70 8.94 -2.69
N PHE A 102 12.51 7.72 -3.20
CA PHE A 102 12.82 6.50 -2.47
C PHE A 102 14.32 6.34 -2.18
N GLU A 103 15.20 6.72 -3.11
CA GLU A 103 16.65 6.78 -2.87
C GLU A 103 16.98 7.70 -1.68
N ASN A 104 16.25 8.79 -1.53
CA ASN A 104 16.37 9.73 -0.42
C ASN A 104 15.60 9.30 0.84
N LYS A 105 14.95 8.13 0.83
CA LYS A 105 14.10 7.63 1.93
C LYS A 105 12.92 8.56 2.27
N GLU A 106 12.41 9.24 1.28
CA GLU A 106 11.25 10.13 1.43
C GLU A 106 9.94 9.34 1.37
N VAL A 107 8.98 9.72 2.19
CA VAL A 107 7.58 9.26 2.09
C VAL A 107 6.88 10.05 1.00
N ILE A 108 6.12 9.36 0.16
CA ILE A 108 5.29 9.99 -0.87
C ILE A 108 3.87 10.10 -0.34
N VAL A 109 3.34 11.34 -0.32
CA VAL A 109 1.95 11.62 0.07
C VAL A 109 1.32 12.43 -1.06
N ILE A 110 0.19 11.94 -1.58
CA ILE A 110 -0.60 12.60 -2.62
C ILE A 110 -2.03 12.70 -2.09
N ASP A 111 -2.43 13.91 -1.69
CA ASP A 111 -3.79 14.17 -1.21
C ASP A 111 -4.81 14.26 -2.35
N ASP A 112 -4.36 14.75 -3.50
CA ASP A 112 -5.16 14.87 -4.73
C ASP A 112 -4.30 14.53 -5.96
N LEU A 113 -4.58 13.40 -6.60
CA LEU A 113 -3.84 12.94 -7.76
C LEU A 113 -3.87 13.94 -8.91
N GLU A 114 -4.99 14.62 -9.15
CA GLU A 114 -5.12 15.59 -10.25
C GLU A 114 -4.13 16.76 -10.12
N ALA A 115 -3.72 17.10 -8.90
CA ALA A 115 -2.72 18.15 -8.65
C ALA A 115 -1.32 17.76 -9.15
N THR A 116 -1.02 16.47 -9.32
CA THR A 116 0.29 15.98 -9.75
C THR A 116 0.46 15.84 -11.25
N LYS A 117 -0.61 16.00 -12.03
CA LYS A 117 -0.67 15.75 -13.46
C LYS A 117 0.45 16.39 -14.29
N TYR A 118 0.89 17.59 -13.92
CA TYR A 118 1.92 18.32 -14.65
C TYR A 118 3.31 18.24 -14.01
N SER A 119 3.38 17.95 -12.72
CA SER A 119 4.65 17.84 -11.99
C SER A 119 5.25 16.44 -12.05
N GLU A 120 4.41 15.40 -12.04
CA GLU A 120 4.78 13.99 -12.04
C GLU A 120 3.91 13.22 -13.07
N PRO A 121 4.02 13.51 -14.37
CA PRO A 121 3.08 13.02 -15.39
C PRO A 121 3.14 11.49 -15.58
N GLU A 122 4.30 10.87 -15.45
CA GLU A 122 4.44 9.42 -15.60
C GLU A 122 3.74 8.70 -14.45
N GLU A 123 3.98 9.11 -13.22
CA GLU A 123 3.33 8.56 -12.04
C GLU A 123 1.82 8.83 -12.04
N TYR A 124 1.42 10.03 -12.49
CA TYR A 124 0.01 10.37 -12.64
C TYR A 124 -0.72 9.36 -13.55
N GLU A 125 -0.18 9.08 -14.75
CA GLU A 125 -0.80 8.15 -15.69
C GLU A 125 -0.86 6.72 -15.11
N LEU A 126 0.21 6.28 -14.44
CA LEU A 126 0.23 4.97 -13.79
C LEU A 126 -0.85 4.82 -12.72
N LEU A 127 -1.03 5.83 -11.88
CA LEU A 127 -2.01 5.82 -10.80
C LEU A 127 -3.44 6.01 -11.29
N LYS A 128 -3.63 6.82 -12.33
CA LYS A 128 -4.94 7.09 -12.93
C LYS A 128 -5.60 5.84 -13.48
N THR A 129 -4.83 4.92 -14.06
CA THR A 129 -5.34 3.63 -14.57
C THR A 129 -5.89 2.73 -13.48
N GLN A 130 -5.49 2.93 -12.23
CA GLN A 130 -5.93 2.19 -11.05
C GLN A 130 -7.08 2.89 -10.29
N GLU A 131 -7.62 3.97 -10.85
CA GLU A 131 -8.66 4.80 -10.22
C GLU A 131 -8.26 5.38 -8.85
N ILE A 132 -6.93 5.56 -8.63
CA ILE A 132 -6.42 6.17 -7.40
C ILE A 132 -6.70 7.68 -7.42
N CYS A 133 -7.21 8.20 -6.31
CA CYS A 133 -7.44 9.64 -6.11
C CYS A 133 -6.42 10.25 -5.14
N SER A 134 -5.97 9.47 -4.16
CA SER A 134 -4.98 9.86 -3.16
C SER A 134 -4.19 8.65 -2.69
N LEU A 135 -2.99 8.84 -2.17
CA LEU A 135 -2.15 7.77 -1.62
C LEU A 135 -1.13 8.28 -0.60
N ILE A 136 -0.59 7.33 0.14
CA ILE A 136 0.56 7.50 1.02
C ILE A 136 1.42 6.23 0.97
#